data_dd5d329a74f86b0cbe117cfbd21375f1
#
_entry.id   dd5d329a74f86b0cbe117cfbd21375f1
#
_cell.length_a   1.000
_cell.length_b   1.000
_cell.length_c   1.000
_cell.angle_alpha   90.00
_cell.angle_beta   90.00
_cell.angle_gamma   90.00
#
_symmetry.space_group_name_H-M   'P 1'
#
loop_
_entity.id
_entity.type
_entity.pdbx_description
1 polymer ?
#
loop_
_entity_poly.entity_id
_entity_poly.type
_entity_poly.pdbx_seq_one_letter_code
_entity_poly.pdbx_strand_id
1 'polypeptide(L)'
;PADLTAEGEIGNLYLYGVGYGKMDCLKLKTANAYINNKGTNGFYVNPTDILEATINGSGNVYYTGNPSTIKKTETASGKLIHL
;
A
#
# COMPACT_ATOMS: atom_id res chain seq x y z
N PRO A 1 7.33 10.42 -14.03
CA PRO A 1 7.07 9.67 -12.80
C PRO A 1 8.30 8.92 -12.35
N ALA A 2 8.48 8.83 -11.06
CA ALA A 2 9.63 8.19 -10.45
C ALA A 2 9.16 7.12 -9.47
N ASP A 3 9.96 6.06 -9.34
CA ASP A 3 9.72 5.05 -8.32
C ASP A 3 10.27 5.53 -6.99
N LEU A 4 9.59 5.19 -5.92
CA LEU A 4 9.99 5.50 -4.57
C LEU A 4 10.25 4.21 -3.80
N THR A 5 11.38 4.16 -3.09
CA THR A 5 11.73 3.05 -2.22
C THR A 5 12.00 3.60 -0.82
N ALA A 6 11.41 2.98 0.20
CA ALA A 6 11.61 3.37 1.58
C ALA A 6 11.94 2.15 2.43
N GLU A 7 12.74 2.34 3.50
CA GLU A 7 13.09 1.29 4.42
C GLU A 7 13.20 1.84 5.84
N GLY A 8 13.13 0.96 6.83
CA GLY A 8 13.18 1.33 8.24
C GLY A 8 11.94 0.87 8.99
N GLU A 9 11.57 1.60 10.03
CA GLU A 9 10.39 1.31 10.86
C GLU A 9 9.67 2.61 11.19
N ILE A 10 8.34 2.61 11.04
CA ILE A 10 7.49 3.72 11.45
C ILE A 10 6.20 3.19 12.06
N GLY A 11 5.53 4.01 12.87
CA GLY A 11 4.24 3.64 13.45
C GLY A 11 3.13 3.69 12.43
N ASN A 12 2.96 4.83 11.76
CA ASN A 12 1.89 5.02 10.78
C ASN A 12 2.46 5.42 9.44
N LEU A 13 1.95 4.80 8.38
CA LEU A 13 2.30 5.11 7.00
C LEU A 13 1.04 5.51 6.26
N TYR A 14 1.05 6.69 5.68
CA TYR A 14 -0.04 7.19 4.85
C TYR A 14 0.48 7.36 3.43
N LEU A 15 -0.13 6.65 2.49
CA LEU A 15 0.21 6.73 1.07
C LEU A 15 -1.00 7.15 0.28
N TYR A 16 -0.83 8.18 -0.52
CA TYR A 16 -1.86 8.67 -1.43
C TYR A 16 -1.23 8.80 -2.81
N GLY A 17 -1.74 8.06 -3.78
CA GLY A 17 -1.16 8.04 -5.11
C GLY A 17 -2.20 8.21 -6.20
N VAL A 18 -1.96 9.17 -7.08
CA VAL A 18 -2.79 9.43 -8.27
C VAL A 18 -1.96 9.47 -9.54
N GLY A 19 -0.64 9.31 -9.43
CA GLY A 19 0.27 9.41 -10.56
C GLY A 19 0.74 8.05 -11.05
N TYR A 20 1.94 8.06 -11.60
CA TYR A 20 2.62 6.87 -12.10
C TYR A 20 3.88 6.66 -11.30
N GLY A 21 4.40 5.46 -11.32
CA GLY A 21 5.58 5.10 -10.56
C GLY A 21 5.21 4.15 -9.45
N LYS A 22 6.17 3.35 -9.05
CA LYS A 22 5.99 2.33 -8.02
C LYS A 22 6.42 2.87 -6.68
N MET A 23 5.65 2.58 -5.63
CA MET A 23 6.05 2.85 -4.25
C MET A 23 6.36 1.54 -3.57
N ASP A 24 7.65 1.29 -3.31
CA ASP A 24 8.14 0.07 -2.72
C ASP A 24 8.54 0.32 -1.26
N CYS A 25 7.68 -0.09 -0.36
CA CYS A 25 7.89 0.04 1.08
C CYS A 25 7.93 -1.33 1.77
N LEU A 26 8.33 -2.38 1.06
CA LEU A 26 8.41 -3.72 1.63
C LEU A 26 9.45 -3.82 2.76
N LYS A 27 10.49 -2.99 2.70
CA LYS A 27 11.52 -2.93 3.74
C LYS A 27 11.21 -1.91 4.81
N LEU A 28 10.08 -1.24 4.73
CA LEU A 28 9.62 -0.29 5.73
C LEU A 28 8.55 -0.97 6.58
N LYS A 29 8.92 -1.39 7.78
CA LYS A 29 7.96 -1.99 8.71
C LYS A 29 7.07 -0.92 9.30
N THR A 30 5.77 -1.11 9.18
CA THR A 30 4.79 -0.17 9.71
C THR A 30 3.84 -0.91 10.64
N ALA A 31 3.45 -0.26 11.72
CA ALA A 31 2.38 -0.81 12.55
C ALA A 31 1.06 -0.69 11.80
N ASN A 32 0.77 0.49 11.29
CA ASN A 32 -0.47 0.77 10.57
C ASN A 32 -0.14 1.36 9.20
N ALA A 33 -0.72 0.81 8.16
CA ALA A 33 -0.57 1.32 6.80
C ALA A 33 -1.93 1.74 6.26
N TYR A 34 -2.02 2.99 5.81
CA TYR A 34 -3.23 3.57 5.22
C TYR A 34 -2.91 3.99 3.81
N ILE A 35 -3.59 3.37 2.84
CA ILE A 35 -3.25 3.53 1.44
C ILE A 35 -4.49 3.97 0.68
N ASN A 36 -4.35 4.99 -0.14
CA ASN A 36 -5.38 5.42 -1.07
C ASN A 36 -4.76 5.48 -2.46
N ASN A 37 -5.02 4.48 -3.27
CA ASN A 37 -4.46 4.35 -4.60
C ASN A 37 -5.51 4.69 -5.64
N LYS A 38 -5.40 5.88 -6.24
CA LYS A 38 -6.28 6.35 -7.32
C LYS A 38 -5.63 6.31 -8.69
N GLY A 39 -4.40 5.81 -8.76
CA GLY A 39 -3.62 5.79 -9.99
C GLY A 39 -3.47 4.41 -10.58
N THR A 40 -2.46 4.27 -11.43
CA THR A 40 -2.14 3.02 -12.11
C THR A 40 -0.90 2.33 -11.55
N ASN A 41 -0.22 2.94 -10.60
CA ASN A 41 0.99 2.39 -10.01
C ASN A 41 0.69 1.36 -8.93
N GLY A 42 1.67 0.50 -8.68
CA GLY A 42 1.60 -0.47 -7.60
C GLY A 42 2.19 0.09 -6.31
N PHE A 43 1.57 -0.23 -5.19
CA PHE A 43 2.10 0.07 -3.87
C PHE A 43 2.47 -1.24 -3.19
N TYR A 44 3.65 -1.27 -2.55
CA TYR A 44 4.16 -2.43 -1.85
C TYR A 44 4.41 -2.04 -0.40
N VAL A 45 3.76 -2.71 0.54
CA VAL A 45 3.79 -2.32 1.96
C VAL A 45 4.01 -3.53 2.86
N ASN A 46 4.45 -3.27 4.09
CA ASN A 46 4.71 -4.31 5.09
C ASN A 46 4.09 -3.90 6.44
N PRO A 47 2.75 -3.96 6.56
CA PRO A 47 2.09 -3.64 7.81
C PRO A 47 2.15 -4.81 8.79
N THR A 48 2.23 -4.51 10.10
CA THR A 48 2.24 -5.53 11.14
C THR A 48 0.94 -5.59 11.93
N ASP A 49 0.20 -4.49 12.02
CA ASP A 49 -1.04 -4.42 12.79
C ASP A 49 -2.27 -4.19 11.92
N ILE A 50 -2.36 -3.02 11.28
CA ILE A 50 -3.54 -2.63 10.51
C ILE A 50 -3.12 -2.27 9.09
N LEU A 51 -3.85 -2.83 8.13
CA LEU A 51 -3.76 -2.43 6.73
C LEU A 51 -5.13 -1.92 6.30
N GLU A 52 -5.18 -0.66 5.90
CA GLU A 52 -6.39 -0.07 5.34
C GLU A 52 -6.06 0.42 3.94
N ALA A 53 -6.66 -0.22 2.94
CA ALA A 53 -6.39 0.08 1.54
C ALA A 53 -7.67 0.46 0.82
N THR A 54 -7.67 1.64 0.21
CA THR A 54 -8.73 2.10 -0.67
C THR A 54 -8.18 2.15 -2.08
N ILE A 55 -8.74 1.36 -2.99
CA ILE A 55 -8.24 1.23 -4.34
C ILE A 55 -9.32 1.72 -5.30
N ASN A 56 -9.10 2.92 -5.86
CA ASN A 56 -10.03 3.57 -6.77
C ASN A 56 -9.50 3.66 -8.19
N GLY A 57 -8.36 3.03 -8.46
CA GLY A 57 -7.74 3.01 -9.78
C GLY A 57 -7.48 1.59 -10.25
N SER A 58 -6.68 1.45 -11.29
CA SER A 58 -6.31 0.15 -11.83
C SER A 58 -5.03 -0.43 -11.22
N GLY A 59 -4.28 0.36 -10.46
CA GLY A 59 -3.08 -0.11 -9.80
C GLY A 59 -3.40 -1.01 -8.61
N ASN A 60 -2.53 -1.99 -8.36
CA ASN A 60 -2.71 -2.92 -7.26
C ASN A 60 -1.96 -2.47 -6.02
N VAL A 61 -2.38 -2.97 -4.87
CA VAL A 61 -1.65 -2.83 -3.60
C VAL A 61 -1.19 -4.22 -3.18
N TYR A 62 0.12 -4.36 -2.99
CA TYR A 62 0.74 -5.63 -2.57
C TYR A 62 1.23 -5.46 -1.14
N TYR A 63 0.96 -6.44 -0.30
CA TYR A 63 1.43 -6.38 1.08
C TYR A 63 2.11 -7.69 1.50
N THR A 64 3.05 -7.58 2.42
CA THR A 64 3.68 -8.71 3.07
C THR A 64 3.42 -8.64 4.57
N GLY A 65 3.75 -9.70 5.31
CA GLY A 65 3.50 -9.75 6.73
C GLY A 65 2.10 -10.26 7.04
N ASN A 66 1.73 -10.20 8.32
CA ASN A 66 0.44 -10.72 8.80
C ASN A 66 -0.25 -9.65 9.66
N PRO A 67 -0.82 -8.62 9.03
CA PRO A 67 -1.56 -7.63 9.80
C PRO A 67 -2.78 -8.28 10.46
N SER A 68 -3.06 -7.89 11.70
CA SER A 68 -4.19 -8.45 12.43
C SER A 68 -5.53 -7.93 11.92
N THR A 69 -5.54 -6.78 11.27
CA THR A 69 -6.75 -6.17 10.73
C THR A 69 -6.49 -5.72 9.30
N ILE A 70 -7.35 -6.12 8.39
CA ILE A 70 -7.30 -5.70 6.99
C ILE A 70 -8.65 -5.11 6.62
N LYS A 71 -8.64 -3.84 6.19
CA LYS A 71 -9.81 -3.17 5.65
C LYS A 71 -9.51 -2.79 4.22
N LYS A 72 -10.30 -3.28 3.28
CA LYS A 72 -10.10 -2.97 1.88
C LYS A 72 -11.38 -2.43 1.25
N THR A 73 -11.20 -1.46 0.36
CA THR A 73 -12.27 -0.93 -0.48
C THR A 73 -11.75 -0.92 -1.91
N GLU A 74 -12.36 -1.73 -2.76
CA GLU A 74 -11.98 -1.85 -4.17
C GLU A 74 -13.15 -1.37 -5.02
N THR A 75 -13.02 -0.19 -5.61
CA THR A 75 -14.08 0.41 -6.42
C THR A 75 -13.76 0.45 -7.91
N ALA A 76 -12.60 -0.08 -8.28
CA ALA A 76 -12.15 -0.16 -9.67
C ALA A 76 -11.47 -1.50 -9.89
N SER A 77 -10.65 -1.62 -10.94
CA SER A 77 -10.05 -2.91 -11.30
C SER A 77 -8.83 -3.30 -10.45
N GLY A 78 -8.23 -2.35 -9.74
CA GLY A 78 -7.10 -2.64 -8.87
C GLY A 78 -7.48 -3.54 -7.70
N LYS A 79 -6.52 -4.33 -7.21
CA LYS A 79 -6.75 -5.34 -6.18
C LYS A 79 -5.72 -5.24 -5.07
N LEU A 80 -6.11 -5.69 -3.89
CA LEU A 80 -5.22 -5.90 -2.76
C LEU A 80 -4.72 -7.35 -2.80
N ILE A 81 -3.40 -7.52 -2.86
CA ILE A 81 -2.78 -8.83 -3.07
C ILE A 81 -1.78 -9.09 -1.95
N HIS A 82 -1.89 -10.24 -1.30
CA HIS A 82 -0.92 -10.70 -0.31
C HIS A 82 0.23 -11.41 -1.01
N LEU A 83 1.43 -10.96 -0.73
CA LEU A 83 2.65 -11.55 -1.30
C LEU A 83 3.08 -12.81 -0.56
#